data_b6cea93e5785b8fc9514ccbe8b4e341d
#
_entry.id   b6cea93e5785b8fc9514ccbe8b4e341d
#
_cell.length_a   1.000
_cell.length_b   1.000
_cell.length_c   1.000
_cell.angle_alpha   90.00
_cell.angle_beta   90.00
_cell.angle_gamma   90.00
#
_symmetry.space_group_name_H-M   'P 1'
#
loop_
_entity.id
_entity.type
_entity.pdbx_description
1 polymer ?
#
loop_
_entity_poly.entity_id
_entity_poly.type
_entity_poly.pdbx_seq_one_letter_code
_entity_poly.pdbx_strand_id
1 'polypeptide(L)'
;LSRNIESSLPSIKSYRSYMGSYNGLYNLYDNKASIASSHLWDWETSEYNIDFVKKLLPGIPCTIINLTYRTQGFYVQKGNPKNINGWEDLKRDDLSYVNREIGCGVRVLLDGKLRELNISSNEINGYNYEENSHLAVASAVARGKGDFGIGIEKVAKQIDNIDFIPLQKERYDLVIKTNDLENPIYKQILNIINSDTFKDELEGLGGYDLKDTGKIIAET
;
A
#
# COMPACT_ATOMS: atom_id res chain seq x y z
N LEU A 1 -14.49 -0.25 5.27
CA LEU A 1 -15.20 -1.14 4.34
C LEU A 1 -15.83 -2.34 5.06
N SER A 2 -15.08 -3.18 5.81
CA SER A 2 -15.65 -4.38 6.48
C SER A 2 -16.85 -4.06 7.37
N ARG A 3 -16.78 -3.00 8.17
CA ARG A 3 -17.90 -2.54 8.99
C ARG A 3 -19.12 -2.18 8.13
N ASN A 4 -18.92 -1.48 7.01
CA ASN A 4 -20.00 -1.08 6.12
C ASN A 4 -20.62 -2.31 5.43
N ILE A 5 -19.80 -3.31 5.07
CA ILE A 5 -20.30 -4.59 4.53
C ILE A 5 -21.20 -5.29 5.56
N GLU A 6 -20.73 -5.47 6.79
CA GLU A 6 -21.49 -6.15 7.86
C GLU A 6 -22.76 -5.39 8.26
N SER A 7 -22.74 -4.06 8.23
CA SER A 7 -23.93 -3.23 8.48
C SER A 7 -24.96 -3.33 7.34
N SER A 8 -24.51 -3.40 6.08
CA SER A 8 -25.41 -3.47 4.91
C SER A 8 -25.85 -4.88 4.59
N LEU A 9 -25.09 -5.88 5.00
CA LEU A 9 -25.32 -7.31 4.76
C LEU A 9 -25.18 -8.09 6.08
N PRO A 10 -26.17 -8.02 7.01
CA PRO A 10 -26.06 -8.60 8.33
C PRO A 10 -25.83 -10.13 8.37
N SER A 11 -26.17 -10.83 7.29
CA SER A 11 -25.92 -12.27 7.12
C SER A 11 -24.50 -12.61 6.70
N ILE A 12 -23.69 -11.61 6.34
CA ILE A 12 -22.31 -11.77 5.88
C ILE A 12 -21.35 -11.35 6.99
N LYS A 13 -20.40 -12.22 7.33
CA LYS A 13 -19.29 -11.88 8.20
C LYS A 13 -18.04 -11.60 7.36
N SER A 14 -17.41 -10.46 7.60
CA SER A 14 -16.19 -10.03 6.94
C SER A 14 -14.97 -10.39 7.78
N TYR A 15 -14.17 -11.32 7.30
CA TYR A 15 -12.90 -11.66 7.94
C TYR A 15 -11.76 -10.91 7.27
N ARG A 16 -10.97 -10.18 8.08
CA ARG A 16 -9.80 -9.44 7.60
C ARG A 16 -8.52 -10.16 7.95
N SER A 17 -7.68 -10.37 6.97
CA SER A 17 -6.31 -10.82 7.16
C SER A 17 -5.34 -9.68 6.84
N TYR A 18 -4.45 -9.39 7.78
CA TYR A 18 -3.44 -8.35 7.63
C TYR A 18 -2.18 -8.98 7.07
N MET A 19 -1.96 -8.76 5.77
CA MET A 19 -0.79 -9.30 5.06
C MET A 19 -0.36 -8.31 3.97
N GLY A 20 0.86 -8.44 3.49
CA GLY A 20 1.36 -7.63 2.38
C GLY A 20 0.57 -7.86 1.09
N SER A 21 0.60 -6.90 0.18
CA SER A 21 -0.15 -6.92 -1.08
C SER A 21 0.13 -8.17 -1.92
N TYR A 22 1.39 -8.61 -1.98
CA TYR A 22 1.80 -9.82 -2.71
C TYR A 22 1.09 -11.07 -2.17
N ASN A 23 1.13 -11.27 -0.85
CA ASN A 23 0.46 -12.38 -0.21
C ASN A 23 -1.07 -12.30 -0.31
N GLY A 24 -1.63 -11.09 -0.33
CA GLY A 24 -3.05 -10.85 -0.57
C GLY A 24 -3.49 -11.36 -1.95
N LEU A 25 -2.74 -11.02 -3.00
CA LEU A 25 -3.01 -11.50 -4.37
C LEU A 25 -2.80 -13.01 -4.50
N TYR A 26 -1.75 -13.55 -3.87
CA TYR A 26 -1.54 -15.00 -3.84
C TYR A 26 -2.69 -15.76 -3.15
N ASN A 27 -3.20 -15.23 -2.03
CA ASN A 27 -4.37 -15.83 -1.37
C ASN A 27 -5.66 -15.70 -2.19
N LEU A 28 -5.80 -14.66 -3.00
CA LEU A 28 -6.90 -14.54 -3.95
C LEU A 28 -6.78 -15.62 -5.05
N TYR A 29 -5.57 -15.88 -5.56
CA TYR A 29 -5.30 -16.96 -6.50
C TYR A 29 -5.66 -18.34 -5.90
N ASP A 30 -5.24 -18.60 -4.66
CA ASP A 30 -5.42 -19.87 -3.95
C ASP A 30 -6.83 -20.04 -3.32
N ASN A 31 -7.78 -19.17 -3.63
CA ASN A 31 -9.16 -19.16 -3.08
C ASN A 31 -9.23 -19.04 -1.54
N LYS A 32 -8.15 -18.58 -0.88
CA LYS A 32 -8.12 -18.30 0.57
C LYS A 32 -8.63 -16.90 0.90
N ALA A 33 -8.70 -16.02 -0.08
CA ALA A 33 -9.30 -14.69 0.01
C ALA A 33 -10.31 -14.51 -1.12
N SER A 34 -11.37 -13.77 -0.83
CA SER A 34 -12.42 -13.41 -1.80
C SER A 34 -12.14 -12.05 -2.46
N ILE A 35 -11.45 -11.18 -1.75
CA ILE A 35 -11.03 -9.83 -2.19
C ILE A 35 -9.62 -9.60 -1.67
N ALA A 36 -8.73 -9.10 -2.49
CA ALA A 36 -7.43 -8.62 -2.07
C ALA A 36 -7.34 -7.10 -2.19
N SER A 37 -6.65 -6.45 -1.25
CA SER A 37 -6.23 -5.07 -1.42
C SER A 37 -4.75 -5.04 -1.82
N SER A 38 -4.41 -4.21 -2.81
CA SER A 38 -3.07 -4.17 -3.36
C SER A 38 -2.62 -2.76 -3.70
N HIS A 39 -1.30 -2.55 -3.62
CA HIS A 39 -0.62 -1.31 -4.00
C HIS A 39 0.82 -1.61 -4.46
N LEU A 40 0.97 -2.62 -5.31
CA LEU A 40 2.26 -3.05 -5.86
C LEU A 40 2.64 -2.16 -7.04
N TRP A 41 3.72 -1.41 -6.90
CA TRP A 41 4.25 -0.55 -7.94
C TRP A 41 5.20 -1.32 -8.86
N ASP A 42 4.94 -1.22 -10.15
CA ASP A 42 5.81 -1.80 -11.19
C ASP A 42 6.75 -0.71 -11.73
N TRP A 43 8.04 -0.93 -11.59
CA TRP A 43 9.09 0.03 -11.97
C TRP A 43 9.26 0.15 -13.49
N GLU A 44 8.91 -0.88 -14.27
CA GLU A 44 9.02 -0.87 -15.73
C GLU A 44 7.92 -0.04 -16.38
N THR A 45 6.70 -0.13 -15.84
CA THR A 45 5.53 0.56 -16.38
C THR A 45 5.17 1.84 -15.61
N SER A 46 5.73 2.03 -14.42
CA SER A 46 5.34 3.07 -13.45
C SER A 46 3.86 2.99 -13.03
N GLU A 47 3.22 1.83 -13.22
CA GLU A 47 1.83 1.58 -12.88
C GLU A 47 1.70 0.75 -11.60
N TYR A 48 0.51 0.82 -11.00
CA TYR A 48 0.17 0.02 -9.81
C TYR A 48 -0.68 -1.18 -10.18
N ASN A 49 -0.35 -2.34 -9.61
CA ASN A 49 -1.15 -3.56 -9.51
C ASN A 49 -1.37 -4.34 -10.81
N ILE A 50 -1.56 -3.70 -11.97
CA ILE A 50 -2.05 -4.36 -13.20
C ILE A 50 -1.17 -5.55 -13.59
N ASP A 51 0.12 -5.34 -13.75
CA ASP A 51 1.05 -6.38 -14.17
C ASP A 51 1.30 -7.42 -13.07
N PHE A 52 1.26 -7.00 -11.80
CA PHE A 52 1.31 -7.94 -10.68
C PHE A 52 0.10 -8.87 -10.64
N VAL A 53 -1.10 -8.35 -10.90
CA VAL A 53 -2.33 -9.17 -10.97
C VAL A 53 -2.21 -10.17 -12.10
N LYS A 54 -1.80 -9.77 -13.30
CA LYS A 54 -1.59 -10.68 -14.44
C LYS A 54 -0.57 -11.79 -14.13
N LYS A 55 0.54 -11.42 -13.48
CA LYS A 55 1.64 -12.35 -13.15
C LYS A 55 1.27 -13.31 -12.01
N LEU A 56 0.54 -12.84 -11.00
CA LEU A 56 0.23 -13.61 -9.79
C LEU A 56 -1.09 -14.39 -9.84
N LEU A 57 -2.01 -14.01 -10.75
CA LEU A 57 -3.27 -14.70 -11.00
C LEU A 57 -3.37 -15.19 -12.46
N PRO A 58 -2.40 -16.01 -12.94
CA PRO A 58 -2.36 -16.42 -14.33
C PRO A 58 -3.63 -17.22 -14.69
N GLY A 59 -4.29 -16.80 -15.78
CA GLY A 59 -5.50 -17.46 -16.28
C GLY A 59 -6.78 -17.20 -15.46
N ILE A 60 -6.73 -16.33 -14.45
CA ILE A 60 -7.89 -15.91 -13.69
C ILE A 60 -8.22 -14.45 -14.04
N PRO A 61 -9.32 -14.19 -14.75
CA PRO A 61 -9.76 -12.82 -15.00
C PRO A 61 -10.05 -12.07 -13.70
N CYS A 62 -9.47 -10.89 -13.55
CA CYS A 62 -9.64 -10.06 -12.37
C CYS A 62 -10.04 -8.64 -12.74
N THR A 63 -10.89 -8.04 -11.91
CA THR A 63 -11.26 -6.63 -11.97
C THR A 63 -10.55 -5.87 -10.87
N ILE A 64 -9.84 -4.81 -11.25
CA ILE A 64 -9.10 -3.93 -10.36
C ILE A 64 -9.92 -2.66 -10.17
N ILE A 65 -10.25 -2.34 -8.91
CA ILE A 65 -11.14 -1.24 -8.55
C ILE A 65 -10.39 -0.29 -7.62
N ASN A 66 -10.33 0.99 -7.96
CA ASN A 66 -9.67 1.97 -7.09
C ASN A 66 -10.42 2.13 -5.77
N LEU A 67 -9.70 2.03 -4.68
CA LEU A 67 -10.23 2.34 -3.35
C LEU A 67 -9.85 3.77 -2.94
N THR A 68 -8.61 4.17 -3.17
CA THR A 68 -8.12 5.52 -2.84
C THR A 68 -6.70 5.73 -3.37
N TYR A 69 -6.25 6.99 -3.38
CA TYR A 69 -4.83 7.32 -3.46
C TYR A 69 -4.31 7.81 -2.11
N ARG A 70 -3.03 7.55 -1.84
CA ARG A 70 -2.31 7.99 -0.63
C ARG A 70 -0.98 8.60 -1.03
N THR A 71 -0.43 9.47 -0.19
CA THR A 71 0.94 9.95 -0.36
C THR A 71 1.89 9.02 0.38
N GLN A 72 2.85 8.45 -0.34
CA GLN A 72 4.00 7.75 0.21
C GLN A 72 5.19 8.68 0.30
N GLY A 73 6.02 8.50 1.31
CA GLY A 73 7.21 9.31 1.52
C GLY A 73 8.14 8.72 2.56
N PHE A 74 9.24 9.40 2.79
CA PHE A 74 10.15 9.05 3.86
C PHE A 74 9.67 9.59 5.20
N TYR A 75 9.70 8.75 6.22
CA TYR A 75 9.77 9.16 7.60
C TYR A 75 11.23 9.48 7.92
N VAL A 76 11.49 10.65 8.49
CA VAL A 76 12.81 11.06 8.96
C VAL A 76 12.67 11.59 10.38
N GLN A 77 13.76 11.62 11.12
CA GLN A 77 13.75 12.20 12.45
C GLN A 77 13.35 13.68 12.41
N LYS A 78 12.74 14.16 13.48
CA LYS A 78 12.26 15.55 13.59
C LYS A 78 13.37 16.54 13.28
N GLY A 79 13.06 17.53 12.44
CA GLY A 79 14.02 18.52 11.94
C GLY A 79 14.92 18.00 10.81
N ASN A 80 14.75 16.75 10.39
CA ASN A 80 15.53 16.13 9.30
C ASN A 80 17.05 16.37 9.42
N PRO A 81 17.68 15.94 10.51
CA PRO A 81 19.08 16.28 10.81
C PRO A 81 20.08 15.75 9.78
N LYS A 82 19.68 14.76 9.00
CA LYS A 82 20.50 14.16 7.94
C LYS A 82 20.26 14.79 6.55
N ASN A 83 19.39 15.79 6.43
CA ASN A 83 19.04 16.47 5.18
C ASN A 83 18.64 15.48 4.06
N ILE A 84 17.76 14.54 4.37
CA ILE A 84 17.21 13.56 3.42
C ILE A 84 16.12 14.25 2.60
N ASN A 85 16.20 14.19 1.26
CA ASN A 85 15.31 14.94 0.37
C ASN A 85 14.54 14.06 -0.63
N GLY A 86 15.04 12.86 -0.96
CA GLY A 86 14.41 12.02 -1.96
C GLY A 86 15.14 10.71 -2.23
N TRP A 87 14.75 10.06 -3.31
CA TRP A 87 15.24 8.73 -3.67
C TRP A 87 16.76 8.64 -3.85
N GLU A 88 17.42 9.73 -4.29
CA GLU A 88 18.88 9.76 -4.46
C GLU A 88 19.65 9.58 -3.15
N ASP A 89 19.03 9.90 -2.03
CA ASP A 89 19.66 9.71 -0.70
C ASP A 89 19.82 8.23 -0.32
N LEU A 90 19.15 7.31 -1.05
CA LEU A 90 19.40 5.88 -0.90
C LEU A 90 20.84 5.47 -1.23
N LYS A 91 21.59 6.27 -2.00
CA LYS A 91 23.02 6.05 -2.34
C LYS A 91 23.98 6.41 -1.21
N ARG A 92 23.50 7.05 -0.15
CA ARG A 92 24.35 7.57 0.92
C ARG A 92 24.70 6.48 1.92
N ASP A 93 25.97 6.27 2.14
CA ASP A 93 26.54 5.28 3.07
C ASP A 93 26.48 5.71 4.55
N ASP A 94 26.30 7.02 4.81
CA ASP A 94 26.13 7.59 6.16
C ASP A 94 24.70 7.45 6.72
N LEU A 95 23.77 6.88 5.94
CA LEU A 95 22.38 6.71 6.33
C LEU A 95 22.06 5.24 6.64
N SER A 96 21.12 5.03 7.57
CA SER A 96 20.56 3.72 7.88
C SER A 96 19.05 3.70 7.62
N TYR A 97 18.60 2.67 6.90
CA TYR A 97 17.23 2.51 6.48
C TYR A 97 16.46 1.55 7.40
N VAL A 98 15.19 1.85 7.66
CA VAL A 98 14.25 0.94 8.32
C VAL A 98 13.28 0.42 7.25
N ASN A 99 13.35 -0.87 6.97
CA ASN A 99 12.58 -1.51 5.90
C ASN A 99 11.25 -2.08 6.39
N ARG A 100 10.45 -2.50 5.43
CA ARG A 100 9.24 -3.29 5.63
C ARG A 100 9.51 -4.75 5.30
N GLU A 101 8.67 -5.61 5.84
CA GLU A 101 8.67 -7.05 5.58
C GLU A 101 8.54 -7.39 4.09
N ILE A 102 9.12 -8.51 3.68
CA ILE A 102 9.04 -9.03 2.31
C ILE A 102 7.58 -9.24 1.89
N GLY A 103 7.24 -8.85 0.65
CA GLY A 103 5.90 -9.02 0.08
C GLY A 103 4.92 -7.89 0.41
N CYS A 104 5.29 -6.90 1.22
CA CYS A 104 4.48 -5.69 1.34
C CYS A 104 4.75 -4.72 0.19
N GLY A 105 3.76 -3.87 -0.15
CA GLY A 105 3.86 -2.94 -1.28
C GLY A 105 4.97 -1.91 -1.14
N VAL A 106 5.29 -1.47 0.08
CA VAL A 106 6.41 -0.55 0.35
C VAL A 106 7.76 -1.21 0.06
N ARG A 107 7.93 -2.50 0.39
CA ARG A 107 9.15 -3.23 0.06
C ARG A 107 9.30 -3.39 -1.46
N VAL A 108 8.21 -3.73 -2.16
CA VAL A 108 8.19 -3.81 -3.62
C VAL A 108 8.52 -2.46 -4.25
N LEU A 109 7.99 -1.36 -3.70
CA LEU A 109 8.32 -0.01 -4.16
C LEU A 109 9.81 0.29 -3.97
N LEU A 110 10.37 0.03 -2.79
CA LEU A 110 11.81 0.23 -2.56
C LEU A 110 12.64 -0.57 -3.55
N ASP A 111 12.38 -1.87 -3.67
CA ASP A 111 13.14 -2.76 -4.56
C ASP A 111 13.04 -2.33 -6.04
N GLY A 112 11.87 -1.83 -6.46
CA GLY A 112 11.68 -1.22 -7.78
C GLY A 112 12.50 0.05 -7.96
N LYS A 113 12.53 0.94 -6.96
CA LYS A 113 13.34 2.17 -6.99
C LYS A 113 14.84 1.90 -6.98
N LEU A 114 15.28 0.89 -6.23
CA LEU A 114 16.68 0.47 -6.26
C LEU A 114 17.10 0.00 -7.68
N ARG A 115 16.24 -0.76 -8.37
CA ARG A 115 16.48 -1.15 -9.76
C ARG A 115 16.54 0.06 -10.71
N GLU A 116 15.57 0.97 -10.61
CA GLU A 116 15.52 2.21 -11.41
C GLU A 116 16.79 3.05 -11.23
N LEU A 117 17.31 3.13 -10.01
CA LEU A 117 18.51 3.90 -9.66
C LEU A 117 19.82 3.12 -9.86
N ASN A 118 19.76 1.85 -10.26
CA ASN A 118 20.92 0.94 -10.35
C ASN A 118 21.69 0.81 -9.03
N ILE A 119 20.98 0.69 -7.92
CA ILE A 119 21.53 0.49 -6.58
C ILE A 119 21.32 -0.97 -6.17
N SER A 120 22.38 -1.63 -5.69
CA SER A 120 22.25 -2.95 -5.07
C SER A 120 21.64 -2.84 -3.69
N SER A 121 20.74 -3.76 -3.32
CA SER A 121 20.19 -3.82 -1.96
C SER A 121 21.27 -4.01 -0.89
N ASN A 122 22.41 -4.61 -1.24
CA ASN A 122 23.56 -4.77 -0.34
C ASN A 122 24.30 -3.44 -0.02
N GLU A 123 24.06 -2.40 -0.81
CA GLU A 123 24.62 -1.07 -0.58
C GLU A 123 23.78 -0.25 0.41
N ILE A 124 22.57 -0.72 0.71
CA ILE A 124 21.67 -0.02 1.64
C ILE A 124 21.93 -0.50 3.07
N ASN A 125 22.52 0.35 3.87
CA ASN A 125 22.67 0.08 5.30
C ASN A 125 21.28 -0.01 5.96
N GLY A 126 20.99 -1.12 6.65
CA GLY A 126 19.70 -1.37 7.28
C GLY A 126 18.64 -2.02 6.37
N TYR A 127 18.98 -2.38 5.11
CA TYR A 127 18.03 -3.04 4.19
C TYR A 127 17.35 -4.28 4.80
N ASN A 128 18.05 -5.03 5.63
CA ASN A 128 17.54 -6.23 6.30
C ASN A 128 16.91 -5.95 7.68
N TYR A 129 16.87 -4.70 8.11
CA TYR A 129 16.16 -4.32 9.34
C TYR A 129 14.69 -4.07 9.02
N GLU A 130 13.83 -5.02 9.36
CA GLU A 130 12.44 -5.05 8.96
C GLU A 130 11.47 -4.75 10.11
N GLU A 131 10.43 -3.99 9.81
CA GLU A 131 9.30 -3.69 10.68
C GLU A 131 7.98 -4.04 9.99
N ASN A 132 6.99 -4.51 10.74
CA ASN A 132 5.77 -5.14 10.20
C ASN A 132 4.60 -4.15 9.94
N SER A 133 4.80 -2.86 10.13
CA SER A 133 3.77 -1.85 9.86
C SER A 133 4.37 -0.47 9.60
N HIS A 134 3.62 0.41 8.93
CA HIS A 134 4.01 1.81 8.78
C HIS A 134 4.26 2.49 10.14
N LEU A 135 3.42 2.18 11.14
CA LEU A 135 3.56 2.74 12.48
C LEU A 135 4.86 2.25 13.15
N ALA A 136 5.22 0.98 12.97
CA ALA A 136 6.45 0.41 13.52
C ALA A 136 7.68 1.04 12.87
N VAL A 137 7.71 1.22 11.54
CA VAL A 137 8.78 1.94 10.83
C VAL A 137 8.90 3.37 11.34
N ALA A 138 7.81 4.12 11.39
CA ALA A 138 7.80 5.50 11.88
C ALA A 138 8.31 5.60 13.34
N SER A 139 7.87 4.67 14.19
CA SER A 139 8.32 4.57 15.57
C SER A 139 9.82 4.21 15.70
N ALA A 140 10.33 3.33 14.84
CA ALA A 140 11.76 2.98 14.81
C ALA A 140 12.61 4.19 14.43
N VAL A 141 12.19 4.94 13.38
CA VAL A 141 12.86 6.19 12.97
C VAL A 141 12.81 7.23 14.09
N ALA A 142 11.64 7.44 14.72
CA ALA A 142 11.49 8.39 15.84
C ALA A 142 12.44 8.08 17.01
N ARG A 143 12.75 6.80 17.25
CA ARG A 143 13.68 6.35 18.29
C ARG A 143 15.15 6.27 17.86
N GLY A 144 15.48 6.68 16.64
CA GLY A 144 16.83 6.62 16.11
C GLY A 144 17.37 5.21 15.86
N LYS A 145 16.48 4.23 15.58
CA LYS A 145 16.87 2.87 15.18
C LYS A 145 17.29 2.78 13.71
N GLY A 146 16.97 3.80 12.95
CA GLY A 146 17.43 4.10 11.62
C GLY A 146 17.14 5.56 11.33
N ASP A 147 17.75 6.11 10.29
CA ASP A 147 17.63 7.53 9.94
C ASP A 147 16.34 7.80 9.16
N PHE A 148 15.88 6.83 8.37
CA PHE A 148 14.69 6.96 7.56
C PHE A 148 14.04 5.63 7.19
N GLY A 149 12.80 5.70 6.72
CA GLY A 149 12.04 4.56 6.19
C GLY A 149 10.84 5.03 5.39
N ILE A 150 10.28 4.18 4.55
CA ILE A 150 9.12 4.53 3.70
C ILE A 150 7.81 4.25 4.43
N GLY A 151 6.86 5.19 4.28
CA GLY A 151 5.50 4.97 4.73
C GLY A 151 4.50 5.97 4.16
N ILE A 152 3.33 6.05 4.76
CA ILE A 152 2.23 6.90 4.32
C ILE A 152 2.12 8.16 5.20
N GLU A 153 1.79 9.29 4.56
CA GLU A 153 1.66 10.60 5.21
C GLU A 153 0.74 10.56 6.45
N LYS A 154 -0.36 9.82 6.37
CA LYS A 154 -1.32 9.70 7.47
C LYS A 154 -0.69 9.20 8.77
N VAL A 155 0.23 8.25 8.69
CA VAL A 155 0.92 7.71 9.87
C VAL A 155 1.94 8.71 10.41
N ALA A 156 2.62 9.46 9.54
CA ALA A 156 3.53 10.51 9.99
C ALA A 156 2.83 11.54 10.87
N LYS A 157 1.59 11.92 10.54
CA LYS A 157 0.78 12.87 11.32
C LYS A 157 0.38 12.36 12.72
N GLN A 158 0.63 11.09 13.03
CA GLN A 158 0.30 10.49 14.34
C GLN A 158 1.51 10.39 15.28
N ILE A 159 2.71 10.77 14.83
CA ILE A 159 3.94 10.63 15.59
C ILE A 159 4.68 11.98 15.63
N ASP A 160 4.87 12.52 16.82
CA ASP A 160 5.40 13.88 17.03
C ASP A 160 6.89 14.03 16.66
N ASN A 161 7.68 12.96 16.76
CA ASN A 161 9.14 13.03 16.65
C ASN A 161 9.68 12.64 15.27
N ILE A 162 8.85 12.75 14.24
CA ILE A 162 9.26 12.56 12.85
C ILE A 162 8.77 13.71 11.97
N ASP A 163 9.47 13.90 10.85
CA ASP A 163 8.98 14.67 9.71
C ASP A 163 8.73 13.74 8.54
N PHE A 164 7.93 14.21 7.58
CA PHE A 164 7.54 13.46 6.41
C PHE A 164 8.01 14.16 5.14
N ILE A 165 8.73 13.42 4.29
CA ILE A 165 9.19 13.89 2.99
C ILE A 165 8.38 13.17 1.93
N PRO A 166 7.44 13.84 1.24
CA PRO A 166 6.60 13.21 0.24
C PRO A 166 7.42 12.78 -0.98
N LEU A 167 7.17 11.57 -1.49
CA LEU A 167 7.88 11.00 -2.63
C LEU A 167 6.96 10.78 -3.83
N GLN A 168 5.85 10.05 -3.64
CA GLN A 168 4.92 9.72 -4.73
C GLN A 168 3.50 9.45 -4.24
N LYS A 169 2.55 9.54 -5.18
CA LYS A 169 1.18 9.05 -4.96
C LYS A 169 1.13 7.53 -5.17
N GLU A 170 0.58 6.83 -4.22
CA GLU A 170 0.29 5.41 -4.27
C GLU A 170 -1.17 5.20 -4.66
N ARG A 171 -1.44 4.34 -5.64
CA ARG A 171 -2.79 3.85 -5.93
C ARG A 171 -3.07 2.59 -5.11
N TYR A 172 -4.09 2.66 -4.27
CA TYR A 172 -4.52 1.56 -3.43
C TYR A 172 -5.83 0.99 -3.99
N ASP A 173 -5.77 -0.24 -4.50
CA ASP A 173 -6.87 -0.86 -5.22
C ASP A 173 -7.39 -2.10 -4.50
N LEU A 174 -8.64 -2.47 -4.80
CA LEU A 174 -9.20 -3.79 -4.55
C LEU A 174 -9.11 -4.62 -5.82
N VAL A 175 -8.78 -5.90 -5.65
CA VAL A 175 -8.74 -6.90 -6.72
C VAL A 175 -9.77 -7.98 -6.39
N ILE A 176 -10.65 -8.24 -7.36
CA ILE A 176 -11.74 -9.22 -7.27
C ILE A 176 -11.71 -10.07 -8.54
N LYS A 177 -11.95 -11.37 -8.44
CA LYS A 177 -12.11 -12.20 -9.63
C LYS A 177 -13.33 -11.75 -10.41
N THR A 178 -13.20 -11.51 -11.71
CA THR A 178 -14.28 -10.93 -12.54
C THR A 178 -15.57 -11.75 -12.47
N ASN A 179 -15.45 -13.08 -12.46
CA ASN A 179 -16.61 -13.95 -12.37
C ASN A 179 -17.39 -13.79 -11.04
N ASP A 180 -16.73 -13.38 -9.96
CA ASP A 180 -17.39 -13.19 -8.67
C ASP A 180 -18.27 -11.94 -8.67
N LEU A 181 -18.03 -10.97 -9.55
CA LEU A 181 -18.83 -9.75 -9.66
C LEU A 181 -20.28 -9.99 -10.07
N GLU A 182 -20.59 -11.15 -10.66
CA GLU A 182 -21.99 -11.54 -10.94
C GLU A 182 -22.78 -11.83 -9.66
N ASN A 183 -22.11 -12.20 -8.58
CA ASN A 183 -22.76 -12.50 -7.31
C ASN A 183 -23.30 -11.21 -6.66
N PRO A 184 -24.55 -11.19 -6.19
CA PRO A 184 -25.17 -10.01 -5.57
C PRO A 184 -24.40 -9.41 -4.38
N ILE A 185 -23.64 -10.24 -3.64
CA ILE A 185 -22.80 -9.78 -2.51
C ILE A 185 -21.73 -8.81 -3.01
N TYR A 186 -21.02 -9.14 -4.09
CA TYR A 186 -19.96 -8.26 -4.62
C TYR A 186 -20.55 -7.02 -5.27
N LYS A 187 -21.71 -7.12 -5.95
CA LYS A 187 -22.44 -5.95 -6.45
C LYS A 187 -22.78 -4.98 -5.31
N GLN A 188 -23.23 -5.52 -4.18
CA GLN A 188 -23.51 -4.69 -3.00
C GLN A 188 -22.22 -4.08 -2.40
N ILE A 189 -21.10 -4.81 -2.38
CA ILE A 189 -19.82 -4.26 -1.95
C ILE A 189 -19.40 -3.09 -2.84
N LEU A 190 -19.58 -3.18 -4.16
CA LEU A 190 -19.30 -2.07 -5.08
C LEU A 190 -20.23 -0.87 -4.82
N ASN A 191 -21.52 -1.12 -4.55
CA ASN A 191 -22.44 -0.05 -4.17
C ASN A 191 -22.00 0.66 -2.89
N ILE A 192 -21.51 -0.08 -1.88
CA ILE A 192 -20.97 0.49 -0.65
C ILE A 192 -19.77 1.38 -0.95
N ILE A 193 -18.80 0.89 -1.73
CA ILE A 193 -17.58 1.66 -2.09
C ILE A 193 -17.94 2.96 -2.82
N ASN A 194 -18.99 2.93 -3.65
CA ASN A 194 -19.44 4.09 -4.43
C ASN A 194 -20.35 5.03 -3.62
N SER A 195 -20.84 4.62 -2.44
CA SER A 195 -21.76 5.44 -1.63
C SER A 195 -21.08 6.68 -1.05
N ASP A 196 -21.85 7.75 -0.93
CA ASP A 196 -21.39 9.00 -0.32
C ASP A 196 -20.97 8.75 1.15
N THR A 197 -21.74 7.94 1.89
CA THR A 197 -21.41 7.59 3.28
C THR A 197 -20.00 6.97 3.41
N PHE A 198 -19.62 6.07 2.51
CA PHE A 198 -18.29 5.46 2.54
C PHE A 198 -17.19 6.46 2.16
N LYS A 199 -17.46 7.33 1.18
CA LYS A 199 -16.53 8.39 0.77
C LYS A 199 -16.34 9.43 1.87
N ASP A 200 -17.41 9.87 2.50
CA ASP A 200 -17.38 10.80 3.64
C ASP A 200 -16.58 10.22 4.83
N GLU A 201 -16.74 8.91 5.12
CA GLU A 201 -15.94 8.24 6.15
C GLU A 201 -14.44 8.24 5.80
N LEU A 202 -14.09 7.98 4.54
CA LEU A 202 -12.68 8.01 4.11
C LEU A 202 -12.11 9.44 4.15
N GLU A 203 -12.89 10.43 3.71
CA GLU A 203 -12.49 11.84 3.75
C GLU A 203 -12.27 12.29 5.20
N GLY A 204 -13.19 11.95 6.09
CA GLY A 204 -13.09 12.24 7.54
C GLY A 204 -11.86 11.60 8.19
N LEU A 205 -11.34 10.49 7.65
CA LEU A 205 -10.09 9.90 8.12
C LEU A 205 -8.85 10.71 7.72
N GLY A 206 -8.94 11.56 6.69
CA GLY A 206 -7.86 12.38 6.14
C GLY A 206 -6.72 11.61 5.47
N GLY A 207 -5.98 12.29 4.60
CA GLY A 207 -4.80 11.73 3.92
C GLY A 207 -5.12 10.78 2.75
N TYR A 208 -6.36 10.78 2.27
CA TYR A 208 -6.83 10.01 1.12
C TYR A 208 -7.32 10.94 0.01
N ASP A 209 -6.99 10.61 -1.25
CA ASP A 209 -7.54 11.24 -2.43
C ASP A 209 -8.55 10.27 -3.07
N LEU A 210 -9.81 10.69 -3.15
CA LEU A 210 -10.96 9.84 -3.49
C LEU A 210 -11.46 10.03 -4.93
N LYS A 211 -10.71 10.74 -5.78
CA LYS A 211 -11.13 11.12 -7.14
C LYS A 211 -11.60 9.98 -8.03
N ASP A 212 -11.07 8.78 -7.81
CA ASP A 212 -11.38 7.57 -8.60
C ASP A 212 -11.98 6.44 -7.74
N THR A 213 -12.33 6.71 -6.48
CA THR A 213 -12.90 5.70 -5.57
C THR A 213 -14.12 5.02 -6.20
N GLY A 214 -14.05 3.68 -6.28
CA GLY A 214 -15.09 2.83 -6.88
C GLY A 214 -15.01 2.65 -8.39
N LYS A 215 -14.09 3.36 -9.09
CA LYS A 215 -13.90 3.17 -10.53
C LYS A 215 -13.13 1.89 -10.83
N ILE A 216 -13.55 1.17 -11.87
CA ILE A 216 -12.76 0.09 -12.46
C ILE A 216 -11.55 0.72 -13.16
N ILE A 217 -10.37 0.29 -12.76
CA ILE A 217 -9.09 0.75 -13.30
C ILE A 217 -8.64 -0.13 -14.47
N ALA A 218 -8.80 -1.44 -14.32
CA ALA A 218 -8.45 -2.41 -15.35
C ALA A 218 -9.20 -3.73 -15.14
N GLU A 219 -9.32 -4.48 -16.23
CA GLU A 219 -9.67 -5.90 -16.25
C GLU A 219 -8.49 -6.66 -16.86
N THR A 220 -8.13 -7.81 -16.26
CA THR A 220 -6.91 -8.54 -16.63
C THR A 220 -7.20 -9.94 -17.11
#